data_8bb89fb247f17d5259c0469784a9a41c
#
_entry.id   8bb89fb247f17d5259c0469784a9a41c
#
_cell.length_a   1.000
_cell.length_b   1.000
_cell.length_c   1.000
_cell.angle_alpha   90.00
_cell.angle_beta   90.00
_cell.angle_gamma   90.00
#
_symmetry.space_group_name_H-M   'P 1'
#
loop_
_entity.id
_entity.type
_entity.pdbx_description
1 polymer ?
#
loop_
_entity_poly.entity_id
_entity_poly.type
_entity_poly.pdbx_seq_one_letter_code
_entity_poly.pdbx_strand_id
1 'polypeptide(L)'
;MNDLAFENQSFLWGNEAGPIRILSEYLHPKAEFNEHGITDTIVVFGSARIPSQEKIQPGKPSPLEGLSQYYEEAREFSRLISEWAEVLKLDAPNRNLLICTGGGPGIMEAGNRGAKEAGAKSVALNIVLPHEQHPNPYVNKELTFEFHYFFMRKLWFMKTCRGMIAFPGGFGTFDELFETLTLVQTGKKSRIPILLYGTKFWTEVINFKKLAEMKLISEEDLHLFGFADSPVEALRFFQEKIRFELTHSEGTKT
;
A
#
# COMPACT_ATOMS: atom_id res chain seq x y z
N MET A 1 -8.12 -22.64 -39.89
CA MET A 1 -7.47 -21.29 -39.82
C MET A 1 -6.64 -21.33 -38.57
N ASN A 2 -5.36 -20.97 -38.61
CA ASN A 2 -4.57 -20.93 -37.38
C ASN A 2 -4.95 -19.67 -36.60
N ASP A 3 -5.12 -19.80 -35.30
CA ASP A 3 -5.42 -18.66 -34.42
C ASP A 3 -4.28 -17.62 -34.46
N LEU A 4 -4.62 -16.35 -34.32
CA LEU A 4 -3.61 -15.32 -34.14
C LEU A 4 -2.86 -15.59 -32.83
N ALA A 5 -1.54 -15.35 -32.80
CA ALA A 5 -0.70 -15.70 -31.66
C ALA A 5 -1.20 -15.10 -30.33
N PHE A 6 -1.75 -13.87 -30.35
CA PHE A 6 -2.31 -13.19 -29.18
C PHE A 6 -3.73 -13.67 -28.79
N GLU A 7 -4.36 -14.54 -29.58
CA GLU A 7 -5.63 -15.20 -29.27
C GLU A 7 -5.42 -16.68 -28.87
N ASN A 8 -4.22 -17.21 -29.10
CA ASN A 8 -3.89 -18.59 -28.79
C ASN A 8 -3.65 -18.79 -27.29
N GLN A 9 -4.70 -19.21 -26.57
CA GLN A 9 -4.66 -19.42 -25.12
C GLN A 9 -3.63 -20.46 -24.70
N SER A 10 -3.47 -21.55 -25.44
CA SER A 10 -2.50 -22.60 -25.10
C SER A 10 -1.05 -22.10 -25.18
N PHE A 11 -0.75 -21.25 -26.15
CA PHE A 11 0.53 -20.54 -26.24
C PHE A 11 0.70 -19.53 -25.12
N LEU A 12 -0.31 -18.66 -24.89
CA LEU A 12 -0.22 -17.59 -23.89
C LEU A 12 -0.03 -18.12 -22.46
N TRP A 13 -0.55 -19.29 -22.13
CA TRP A 13 -0.33 -19.94 -20.84
C TRP A 13 0.87 -20.89 -20.84
N GLY A 14 1.51 -21.11 -21.99
CA GLY A 14 2.73 -21.90 -22.11
C GLY A 14 3.95 -21.22 -21.46
N ASN A 15 5.00 -22.01 -21.25
CA ASN A 15 6.24 -21.53 -20.61
C ASN A 15 6.90 -20.40 -21.41
N GLU A 16 6.89 -20.48 -22.73
CA GLU A 16 7.52 -19.50 -23.63
C GLU A 16 6.86 -18.12 -23.60
N ALA A 17 5.58 -18.04 -23.24
CA ALA A 17 4.84 -16.79 -23.17
C ALA A 17 4.98 -16.06 -21.82
N GLY A 18 5.84 -16.53 -20.91
CA GLY A 18 6.12 -15.84 -19.63
C GLY A 18 6.40 -14.35 -19.78
N PRO A 19 7.30 -13.90 -20.69
CA PRO A 19 7.58 -12.49 -20.93
C PRO A 19 6.35 -11.67 -21.36
N ILE A 20 5.45 -12.25 -22.13
CA ILE A 20 4.20 -11.59 -22.56
C ILE A 20 3.28 -11.36 -21.36
N ARG A 21 3.14 -12.35 -20.47
CA ARG A 21 2.34 -12.22 -19.25
C ARG A 21 2.92 -11.18 -18.29
N ILE A 22 4.24 -11.14 -18.11
CA ILE A 22 4.92 -10.11 -17.33
C ILE A 22 4.64 -8.72 -17.89
N LEU A 23 4.75 -8.57 -19.22
CA LEU A 23 4.48 -7.29 -19.87
C LEU A 23 3.00 -6.90 -19.76
N SER A 24 2.06 -7.85 -19.83
CA SER A 24 0.64 -7.57 -19.64
C SER A 24 0.33 -7.08 -18.22
N GLU A 25 0.95 -7.67 -17.18
CA GLU A 25 0.82 -7.21 -15.80
C GLU A 25 1.47 -5.83 -15.54
N TYR A 26 2.36 -5.39 -16.43
CA TYR A 26 2.86 -4.01 -16.41
C TYR A 26 1.94 -3.04 -17.16
N LEU A 27 1.46 -3.43 -18.34
CA LEU A 27 0.74 -2.52 -19.23
C LEU A 27 -0.71 -2.31 -18.83
N HIS A 28 -1.41 -3.34 -18.34
CA HIS A 28 -2.81 -3.26 -17.98
C HIS A 28 -3.03 -2.26 -16.82
N PRO A 29 -2.38 -2.37 -15.66
CA PRO A 29 -2.53 -1.37 -14.60
C PRO A 29 -2.08 0.03 -15.04
N LYS A 30 -1.06 0.13 -15.93
CA LYS A 30 -0.62 1.41 -16.47
C LYS A 30 -1.71 2.09 -17.29
N ALA A 31 -2.45 1.35 -18.10
CA ALA A 31 -3.54 1.89 -18.90
C ALA A 31 -4.67 2.40 -18.01
N GLU A 32 -5.12 1.59 -17.05
CA GLU A 32 -6.19 1.93 -16.11
C GLU A 32 -5.82 3.14 -15.21
N PHE A 33 -4.58 3.20 -14.72
CA PHE A 33 -4.12 4.34 -13.92
C PHE A 33 -4.14 5.64 -14.74
N ASN A 34 -3.75 5.58 -16.03
CA ASN A 34 -3.81 6.72 -16.92
C ASN A 34 -5.26 7.13 -17.22
N GLU A 35 -6.15 6.16 -17.51
CA GLU A 35 -7.57 6.41 -17.79
C GLU A 35 -8.28 7.05 -16.60
N HIS A 36 -7.97 6.60 -15.39
CA HIS A 36 -8.55 7.14 -14.16
C HIS A 36 -7.76 8.32 -13.56
N GLY A 37 -6.70 8.79 -14.24
CA GLY A 37 -5.88 9.92 -13.82
C GLY A 37 -5.19 9.71 -12.47
N ILE A 38 -4.85 8.45 -12.09
CA ILE A 38 -4.21 8.13 -10.82
C ILE A 38 -2.72 8.42 -10.94
N THR A 39 -2.25 9.38 -10.17
CA THR A 39 -0.84 9.79 -10.17
C THR A 39 -0.08 9.32 -8.94
N ASP A 40 -0.76 9.24 -7.82
CA ASP A 40 -0.15 9.04 -6.51
C ASP A 40 -1.00 8.09 -5.64
N THR A 41 -0.33 7.32 -4.78
CA THR A 41 -1.01 6.47 -3.80
C THR A 41 -0.40 6.57 -2.41
N ILE A 42 -1.24 6.45 -1.38
CA ILE A 42 -0.80 6.08 -0.03
C ILE A 42 -1.04 4.58 0.12
N VAL A 43 0.05 3.84 0.30
CA VAL A 43 -0.01 2.39 0.42
C VAL A 43 -0.24 2.02 1.88
N VAL A 44 -1.28 1.22 2.13
CA VAL A 44 -1.65 0.73 3.46
C VAL A 44 -1.36 -0.76 3.54
N PHE A 45 -0.37 -1.11 4.37
CA PHE A 45 -0.01 -2.48 4.67
C PHE A 45 -0.36 -2.87 6.10
N GLY A 46 -0.61 -4.16 6.31
CA GLY A 46 -0.88 -4.74 7.62
C GLY A 46 -1.41 -6.17 7.50
N SER A 47 -1.71 -6.78 8.63
CA SER A 47 -2.16 -8.17 8.67
C SER A 47 -3.52 -8.38 8.01
N ALA A 48 -3.60 -9.38 7.13
CA ALA A 48 -4.86 -9.89 6.58
C ALA A 48 -5.73 -10.61 7.65
N ARG A 49 -5.16 -10.91 8.82
CA ARG A 49 -5.82 -11.70 9.88
C ARG A 49 -6.51 -10.85 10.93
N ILE A 50 -6.21 -9.55 11.01
CA ILE A 50 -6.82 -8.64 12.00
C ILE A 50 -8.29 -8.42 11.62
N PRO A 51 -9.26 -8.89 12.44
CA PRO A 51 -10.67 -8.73 12.14
C PRO A 51 -11.17 -7.33 12.47
N SER A 52 -12.26 -6.90 11.82
CA SER A 52 -13.04 -5.76 12.31
C SER A 52 -13.70 -6.12 13.66
N GLN A 53 -14.04 -5.10 14.46
CA GLN A 53 -14.77 -5.31 15.70
C GLN A 53 -16.12 -6.01 15.46
N GLU A 54 -16.78 -5.73 14.34
CA GLU A 54 -18.05 -6.34 13.93
C GLU A 54 -17.94 -7.88 13.72
N LYS A 55 -16.74 -8.38 13.37
CA LYS A 55 -16.47 -9.81 13.14
C LYS A 55 -16.06 -10.57 14.40
N ILE A 56 -15.86 -9.88 15.53
CA ILE A 56 -15.53 -10.51 16.80
C ILE A 56 -16.79 -11.16 17.38
N GLN A 57 -16.72 -12.45 17.66
CA GLN A 57 -17.82 -13.21 18.23
C GLN A 57 -17.73 -13.22 19.76
N PRO A 58 -18.74 -12.66 20.47
CA PRO A 58 -18.76 -12.73 21.95
C PRO A 58 -18.64 -14.19 22.45
N GLY A 59 -17.76 -14.42 23.40
CA GLY A 59 -17.57 -15.76 24.01
C GLY A 59 -16.67 -16.72 23.23
N LYS A 60 -16.06 -16.28 22.11
CA LYS A 60 -14.99 -17.02 21.42
C LYS A 60 -13.71 -16.18 21.44
N PRO A 61 -12.87 -16.31 22.51
CA PRO A 61 -11.66 -15.53 22.60
C PRO A 61 -10.72 -15.84 21.42
N SER A 62 -10.25 -14.77 20.78
CA SER A 62 -9.26 -14.85 19.70
C SER A 62 -8.00 -14.10 20.13
N PRO A 63 -6.80 -14.64 19.91
CA PRO A 63 -5.54 -13.90 20.14
C PRO A 63 -5.47 -12.58 19.36
N LEU A 64 -6.29 -12.44 18.32
CA LEU A 64 -6.33 -11.26 17.44
C LEU A 64 -7.38 -10.24 17.90
N GLU A 65 -8.22 -10.55 18.90
CA GLU A 65 -9.27 -9.66 19.42
C GLU A 65 -8.68 -8.33 19.90
N GLY A 66 -7.58 -8.38 20.66
CA GLY A 66 -6.86 -7.19 21.12
C GLY A 66 -6.20 -6.36 20.00
N LEU A 67 -6.13 -6.91 18.77
CA LEU A 67 -5.59 -6.19 17.61
C LEU A 67 -6.67 -5.57 16.73
N SER A 68 -7.95 -5.86 16.96
CA SER A 68 -9.06 -5.35 16.13
C SER A 68 -9.17 -3.83 16.12
N GLN A 69 -8.69 -3.16 17.16
CA GLN A 69 -8.56 -1.70 17.18
C GLN A 69 -7.76 -1.19 15.97
N TYR A 70 -6.71 -1.89 15.55
CA TYR A 70 -5.91 -1.48 14.38
C TYR A 70 -6.68 -1.56 13.07
N TYR A 71 -7.70 -2.42 12.97
CA TYR A 71 -8.60 -2.42 11.83
C TYR A 71 -9.42 -1.12 11.79
N GLU A 72 -10.04 -0.73 12.90
CA GLU A 72 -10.86 0.50 12.96
C GLU A 72 -10.00 1.75 12.79
N GLU A 73 -8.79 1.75 13.34
CA GLU A 73 -7.83 2.85 13.18
C GLU A 73 -7.30 2.95 11.74
N ALA A 74 -7.06 1.83 11.05
CA ALA A 74 -6.69 1.83 9.63
C ALA A 74 -7.83 2.31 8.73
N ARG A 75 -9.08 1.93 9.05
CA ARG A 75 -10.28 2.41 8.39
C ARG A 75 -10.44 3.91 8.57
N GLU A 76 -10.32 4.41 9.80
CA GLU A 76 -10.42 5.83 10.11
C GLU A 76 -9.29 6.65 9.46
N PHE A 77 -8.03 6.18 9.54
CA PHE A 77 -6.91 6.81 8.84
C PHE A 77 -7.20 6.93 7.34
N SER A 78 -7.65 5.84 6.72
CA SER A 78 -7.90 5.81 5.27
C SER A 78 -9.06 6.72 4.87
N ARG A 79 -10.06 6.88 5.73
CA ARG A 79 -11.13 7.87 5.54
C ARG A 79 -10.58 9.29 5.60
N LEU A 80 -9.83 9.62 6.65
CA LEU A 80 -9.26 10.95 6.85
C LEU A 80 -8.28 11.36 5.73
N ILE A 81 -7.40 10.44 5.30
CA ILE A 81 -6.44 10.72 4.23
C ILE A 81 -7.15 10.89 2.88
N SER A 82 -8.24 10.16 2.64
CA SER A 82 -9.04 10.30 1.42
C SER A 82 -9.80 11.62 1.37
N GLU A 83 -10.36 12.07 2.49
CA GLU A 83 -10.96 13.40 2.61
C GLU A 83 -9.93 14.52 2.39
N TRP A 84 -8.74 14.37 2.98
CA TRP A 84 -7.67 15.34 2.75
C TRP A 84 -7.17 15.34 1.30
N ALA A 85 -7.14 14.18 0.62
CA ALA A 85 -6.75 14.08 -0.78
C ALA A 85 -7.64 14.93 -1.70
N GLU A 86 -8.94 15.03 -1.40
CA GLU A 86 -9.85 15.93 -2.13
C GLU A 86 -9.51 17.41 -1.91
N VAL A 87 -9.13 17.78 -0.67
CA VAL A 87 -8.64 19.14 -0.39
C VAL A 87 -7.32 19.41 -1.13
N LEU A 88 -6.42 18.42 -1.17
CA LEU A 88 -5.13 18.54 -1.85
C LEU A 88 -5.27 18.81 -3.37
N LYS A 89 -6.33 18.31 -4.01
CA LYS A 89 -6.63 18.58 -5.43
C LYS A 89 -6.88 20.07 -5.71
N LEU A 90 -7.34 20.84 -4.72
CA LEU A 90 -7.53 22.28 -4.88
C LEU A 90 -6.17 22.99 -5.04
N ASP A 91 -5.16 22.53 -4.33
CA ASP A 91 -3.80 23.09 -4.39
C ASP A 91 -2.96 22.49 -5.51
N ALA A 92 -3.29 21.26 -5.93
CA ALA A 92 -2.57 20.51 -6.95
C ALA A 92 -3.54 19.74 -7.88
N PRO A 93 -4.22 20.43 -8.83
CA PRO A 93 -5.29 19.84 -9.65
C PRO A 93 -4.87 18.65 -10.52
N ASN A 94 -3.58 18.58 -10.85
CA ASN A 94 -3.00 17.49 -11.66
C ASN A 94 -2.61 16.26 -10.82
N ARG A 95 -2.88 16.29 -9.51
CA ARG A 95 -2.59 15.19 -8.59
C ARG A 95 -3.87 14.47 -8.17
N ASN A 96 -3.83 13.15 -8.24
CA ASN A 96 -4.92 12.30 -7.78
C ASN A 96 -4.33 11.24 -6.84
N LEU A 97 -4.46 11.49 -5.54
CA LEU A 97 -3.93 10.67 -4.46
C LEU A 97 -5.02 9.71 -3.96
N LEU A 98 -4.79 8.42 -4.09
CA LEU A 98 -5.71 7.39 -3.64
C LEU A 98 -5.08 6.46 -2.60
N ILE A 99 -5.92 5.81 -1.80
CA ILE A 99 -5.51 4.66 -0.99
C ILE A 99 -5.21 3.49 -1.92
N CYS A 100 -4.11 2.78 -1.65
CA CYS A 100 -3.74 1.54 -2.31
C CYS A 100 -3.49 0.45 -1.27
N THR A 101 -4.06 -0.72 -1.48
CA THR A 101 -3.88 -1.89 -0.61
C THR A 101 -3.62 -3.15 -1.45
N GLY A 102 -3.33 -4.28 -0.78
CA GLY A 102 -3.32 -5.58 -1.43
C GLY A 102 -4.70 -6.18 -1.73
N GLY A 103 -5.80 -5.47 -1.46
CA GLY A 103 -7.16 -5.89 -1.79
C GLY A 103 -7.73 -7.06 -0.98
N GLY A 104 -6.95 -7.67 -0.09
CA GLY A 104 -7.38 -8.78 0.76
C GLY A 104 -8.16 -8.35 2.01
N PRO A 105 -8.38 -9.27 2.96
CA PRO A 105 -9.08 -8.99 4.22
C PRO A 105 -8.20 -8.23 5.23
N GLY A 106 -8.72 -8.00 6.42
CA GLY A 106 -8.03 -7.39 7.54
C GLY A 106 -7.69 -5.92 7.31
N ILE A 107 -6.46 -5.52 7.55
CA ILE A 107 -6.01 -4.12 7.41
C ILE A 107 -6.19 -3.60 5.97
N MET A 108 -6.03 -4.46 4.96
CA MET A 108 -6.28 -4.08 3.56
C MET A 108 -7.77 -3.75 3.32
N GLU A 109 -8.67 -4.58 3.86
CA GLU A 109 -10.12 -4.32 3.86
C GLU A 109 -10.45 -3.01 4.57
N ALA A 110 -9.85 -2.77 5.74
CA ALA A 110 -10.03 -1.54 6.49
C ALA A 110 -9.63 -0.30 5.68
N GLY A 111 -8.49 -0.37 4.98
CA GLY A 111 -8.02 0.69 4.09
C GLY A 111 -9.00 1.01 2.96
N ASN A 112 -9.45 0.00 2.23
CA ASN A 112 -10.43 0.18 1.15
C ASN A 112 -11.80 0.66 1.67
N ARG A 113 -12.24 0.14 2.84
CA ARG A 113 -13.48 0.54 3.50
C ARG A 113 -13.47 2.02 3.88
N GLY A 114 -12.40 2.49 4.51
CA GLY A 114 -12.25 3.89 4.89
C GLY A 114 -12.28 4.83 3.69
N ALA A 115 -11.58 4.50 2.61
CA ALA A 115 -11.64 5.27 1.36
C ALA A 115 -13.07 5.34 0.79
N LYS A 116 -13.78 4.20 0.75
CA LYS A 116 -15.17 4.14 0.28
C LYS A 116 -16.12 4.98 1.15
N GLU A 117 -15.93 4.98 2.47
CA GLU A 117 -16.73 5.77 3.41
C GLU A 117 -16.52 7.28 3.24
N ALA A 118 -15.33 7.69 2.78
CA ALA A 118 -15.05 9.07 2.35
C ALA A 118 -15.60 9.40 0.94
N GLY A 119 -16.28 8.46 0.27
CA GLY A 119 -16.74 8.64 -1.11
C GLY A 119 -15.61 8.55 -2.14
N ALA A 120 -14.40 8.17 -1.75
CA ALA A 120 -13.23 8.07 -2.63
C ALA A 120 -13.10 6.67 -3.24
N LYS A 121 -12.44 6.61 -4.41
CA LYS A 121 -11.96 5.34 -4.98
C LYS A 121 -10.70 4.88 -4.27
N SER A 122 -10.42 3.58 -4.37
CA SER A 122 -9.17 2.98 -3.89
C SER A 122 -8.64 1.94 -4.87
N VAL A 123 -7.32 1.75 -4.86
CA VAL A 123 -6.63 0.76 -5.68
C VAL A 123 -6.42 -0.52 -4.87
N ALA A 124 -6.62 -1.67 -5.50
CA ALA A 124 -6.34 -2.98 -4.94
C ALA A 124 -5.40 -3.79 -5.84
N LEU A 125 -4.21 -4.10 -5.33
CA LEU A 125 -3.21 -4.90 -6.03
C LEU A 125 -3.18 -6.31 -5.43
N ASN A 126 -4.05 -7.18 -5.90
CA ASN A 126 -4.18 -8.56 -5.44
C ASN A 126 -3.06 -9.45 -6.00
N ILE A 127 -2.85 -10.58 -5.34
CA ILE A 127 -1.96 -11.65 -5.79
C ILE A 127 -2.73 -12.96 -5.81
N VAL A 128 -2.56 -13.73 -6.87
CA VAL A 128 -3.12 -15.08 -6.95
C VAL A 128 -2.36 -15.97 -5.97
N LEU A 129 -3.08 -16.50 -4.97
CA LEU A 129 -2.54 -17.42 -3.98
C LEU A 129 -3.21 -18.80 -4.11
N PRO A 130 -2.52 -19.90 -3.70
CA PRO A 130 -3.09 -21.24 -3.74
C PRO A 130 -4.39 -21.41 -2.94
N HIS A 131 -4.59 -20.58 -1.92
CA HIS A 131 -5.82 -20.50 -1.15
C HIS A 131 -6.53 -19.22 -1.54
N GLU A 132 -7.71 -19.34 -2.16
CA GLU A 132 -8.49 -18.25 -2.71
C GLU A 132 -8.66 -17.09 -1.71
N GLN A 133 -8.07 -15.94 -2.04
CA GLN A 133 -8.42 -14.66 -1.44
C GLN A 133 -9.25 -13.88 -2.48
N HIS A 134 -10.56 -13.82 -2.25
CA HIS A 134 -11.37 -12.89 -3.02
C HIS A 134 -11.05 -11.45 -2.61
N PRO A 135 -11.07 -10.49 -3.54
CA PRO A 135 -11.02 -9.08 -3.20
C PRO A 135 -12.06 -8.72 -2.15
N ASN A 136 -11.69 -7.87 -1.20
CA ASN A 136 -12.64 -7.42 -0.19
C ASN A 136 -13.80 -6.62 -0.82
N PRO A 137 -14.98 -6.50 -0.17
CA PRO A 137 -16.19 -5.93 -0.78
C PRO A 137 -16.15 -4.41 -0.96
N TYR A 138 -15.09 -3.75 -0.54
CA TYR A 138 -14.96 -2.29 -0.59
C TYR A 138 -14.10 -1.78 -1.74
N VAL A 139 -13.44 -2.68 -2.49
CA VAL A 139 -12.60 -2.31 -3.64
C VAL A 139 -13.43 -1.86 -4.84
N ASN A 140 -12.86 -0.99 -5.66
CA ASN A 140 -13.41 -0.62 -6.97
C ASN A 140 -12.98 -1.64 -8.01
N LYS A 141 -13.94 -2.23 -8.74
CA LYS A 141 -13.65 -3.31 -9.71
C LYS A 141 -12.66 -2.87 -10.78
N GLU A 142 -12.82 -1.67 -11.30
CA GLU A 142 -11.97 -1.06 -12.33
C GLU A 142 -10.54 -0.76 -11.85
N LEU A 143 -10.33 -0.68 -10.53
CA LEU A 143 -9.04 -0.41 -9.91
C LEU A 143 -8.52 -1.61 -9.09
N THR A 144 -9.03 -2.80 -9.40
CA THR A 144 -8.61 -4.05 -8.78
C THR A 144 -7.85 -4.88 -9.79
N PHE A 145 -6.59 -5.16 -9.49
CA PHE A 145 -5.67 -5.90 -10.35
C PHE A 145 -5.23 -7.18 -9.68
N GLU A 146 -5.25 -8.28 -10.41
CA GLU A 146 -4.75 -9.57 -9.96
C GLU A 146 -3.40 -9.86 -10.60
N PHE A 147 -2.37 -10.09 -9.80
CA PHE A 147 -1.03 -10.42 -10.25
C PHE A 147 -0.72 -11.89 -10.04
N HIS A 148 -0.09 -12.49 -11.04
CA HIS A 148 0.52 -13.80 -10.93
C HIS A 148 1.95 -13.69 -10.39
N TYR A 149 2.67 -12.63 -10.79
CA TYR A 149 4.06 -12.44 -10.43
C TYR A 149 4.21 -11.46 -9.26
N PHE A 150 4.78 -11.92 -8.13
CA PHE A 150 5.02 -11.09 -6.95
C PHE A 150 5.83 -9.84 -7.26
N PHE A 151 6.92 -9.94 -8.04
CA PHE A 151 7.76 -8.80 -8.36
C PHE A 151 7.03 -7.73 -9.18
N MET A 152 6.07 -8.09 -10.03
CA MET A 152 5.24 -7.13 -10.77
C MET A 152 4.28 -6.39 -9.85
N ARG A 153 3.65 -7.11 -8.92
CA ARG A 153 2.81 -6.49 -7.88
C ARG A 153 3.61 -5.51 -7.03
N LYS A 154 4.80 -5.89 -6.56
CA LYS A 154 5.71 -5.04 -5.78
C LYS A 154 6.12 -3.78 -6.55
N LEU A 155 6.45 -3.93 -7.82
CA LEU A 155 6.76 -2.79 -8.70
C LEU A 155 5.60 -1.80 -8.73
N TRP A 156 4.35 -2.28 -8.85
CA TRP A 156 3.17 -1.42 -8.91
C TRP A 156 2.87 -0.73 -7.59
N PHE A 157 3.07 -1.39 -6.44
CA PHE A 157 3.01 -0.70 -5.15
C PHE A 157 3.97 0.48 -5.11
N MET A 158 5.20 0.30 -5.55
CA MET A 158 6.23 1.34 -5.46
C MET A 158 6.13 2.41 -6.54
N LYS A 159 5.55 2.10 -7.69
CA LYS A 159 5.53 3.01 -8.86
C LYS A 159 4.82 4.32 -8.59
N THR A 160 3.65 4.27 -7.95
CA THR A 160 2.82 5.45 -7.64
C THR A 160 2.86 5.81 -6.15
N CYS A 161 3.60 5.07 -5.33
CA CYS A 161 3.68 5.29 -3.89
C CYS A 161 4.28 6.66 -3.56
N ARG A 162 3.47 7.52 -2.96
CA ARG A 162 3.85 8.80 -2.36
C ARG A 162 4.05 8.73 -0.87
N GLY A 163 3.55 7.69 -0.26
CA GLY A 163 3.72 7.41 1.15
C GLY A 163 3.24 6.02 1.51
N MET A 164 3.79 5.48 2.57
CA MET A 164 3.46 4.15 3.06
C MET A 164 3.11 4.22 4.55
N ILE A 165 2.06 3.51 4.94
CA ILE A 165 1.77 3.23 6.34
C ILE A 165 1.71 1.72 6.56
N ALA A 166 2.43 1.24 7.56
CA ALA A 166 2.47 -0.16 7.96
C ALA A 166 1.85 -0.34 9.34
N PHE A 167 0.68 -0.96 9.38
CA PHE A 167 0.02 -1.43 10.59
C PHE A 167 0.62 -2.76 11.05
N PRO A 168 0.36 -3.21 12.28
CA PRO A 168 0.81 -4.52 12.74
C PRO A 168 0.49 -5.64 11.75
N GLY A 169 1.50 -6.45 11.42
CA GLY A 169 1.37 -7.47 10.39
C GLY A 169 2.43 -8.56 10.47
N GLY A 170 2.33 -9.52 9.56
CA GLY A 170 3.27 -10.63 9.44
C GLY A 170 4.28 -10.44 8.32
N PHE A 171 4.82 -11.55 7.80
CA PHE A 171 5.91 -11.57 6.82
C PHE A 171 5.63 -10.73 5.56
N GLY A 172 4.41 -10.76 5.02
CA GLY A 172 4.08 -9.93 3.84
C GLY A 172 4.15 -8.43 4.13
N THR A 173 3.76 -8.00 5.34
CA THR A 173 3.89 -6.60 5.76
C THR A 173 5.36 -6.21 5.94
N PHE A 174 6.17 -7.09 6.53
CA PHE A 174 7.61 -6.87 6.70
C PHE A 174 8.34 -6.84 5.36
N ASP A 175 8.01 -7.74 4.45
CA ASP A 175 8.60 -7.83 3.11
C ASP A 175 8.44 -6.50 2.35
N GLU A 176 7.23 -5.94 2.30
CA GLU A 176 6.97 -4.67 1.63
C GLU A 176 7.59 -3.47 2.38
N LEU A 177 7.59 -3.50 3.71
CA LEU A 177 8.24 -2.45 4.50
C LEU A 177 9.75 -2.41 4.24
N PHE A 178 10.44 -3.55 4.33
CA PHE A 178 11.89 -3.60 4.16
C PHE A 178 12.32 -3.37 2.72
N GLU A 179 11.52 -3.80 1.74
CA GLU A 179 11.75 -3.41 0.34
C GLU A 179 11.70 -1.89 0.18
N THR A 180 10.66 -1.24 0.73
CA THR A 180 10.51 0.21 0.64
C THR A 180 11.65 0.94 1.34
N LEU A 181 12.02 0.53 2.56
CA LEU A 181 13.17 1.09 3.28
C LEU A 181 14.46 0.93 2.48
N THR A 182 14.69 -0.24 1.89
CA THR A 182 15.88 -0.50 1.08
C THR A 182 15.93 0.36 -0.18
N LEU A 183 14.80 0.51 -0.88
CA LEU A 183 14.72 1.33 -2.10
C LEU A 183 14.97 2.80 -1.81
N VAL A 184 14.47 3.33 -0.68
CA VAL A 184 14.69 4.71 -0.26
C VAL A 184 16.12 4.90 0.25
N GLN A 185 16.63 4.01 1.08
CA GLN A 185 17.99 4.04 1.61
C GLN A 185 19.05 4.05 0.49
N THR A 186 18.85 3.22 -0.54
CA THR A 186 19.78 3.09 -1.67
C THR A 186 19.58 4.12 -2.76
N GLY A 187 18.62 5.06 -2.60
CA GLY A 187 18.32 6.10 -3.59
C GLY A 187 17.66 5.59 -4.88
N LYS A 188 17.19 4.32 -4.91
CA LYS A 188 16.43 3.77 -6.04
C LYS A 188 15.01 4.31 -6.11
N LYS A 189 14.49 4.79 -4.99
CA LYS A 189 13.26 5.56 -4.90
C LYS A 189 13.56 6.87 -4.17
N SER A 190 12.93 7.96 -4.63
CA SER A 190 12.95 9.23 -3.89
C SER A 190 12.40 9.04 -2.48
N ARG A 191 12.86 9.87 -1.55
CA ARG A 191 12.39 9.82 -0.16
C ARG A 191 10.88 10.06 -0.11
N ILE A 192 10.15 9.14 0.50
CA ILE A 192 8.71 9.21 0.75
C ILE A 192 8.45 9.07 2.24
N PRO A 193 7.35 9.63 2.78
CA PRO A 193 6.95 9.37 4.15
C PRO A 193 6.61 7.89 4.36
N ILE A 194 7.28 7.25 5.31
CA ILE A 194 7.04 5.88 5.76
C ILE A 194 6.63 5.95 7.23
N LEU A 195 5.46 5.41 7.56
CA LEU A 195 4.91 5.45 8.91
C LEU A 195 4.68 4.04 9.46
N LEU A 196 5.20 3.77 10.63
CA LEU A 196 4.97 2.56 11.40
C LEU A 196 3.88 2.84 12.43
N TYR A 197 2.68 2.33 12.18
CA TYR A 197 1.53 2.55 13.05
C TYR A 197 1.48 1.51 14.17
N GLY A 198 1.33 1.97 15.42
CA GLY A 198 1.39 1.12 16.61
C GLY A 198 2.82 0.99 17.13
N THR A 199 3.34 2.09 17.70
CA THR A 199 4.72 2.21 18.20
C THR A 199 5.14 1.03 19.04
N LYS A 200 4.27 0.59 19.97
CA LYS A 200 4.53 -0.55 20.85
C LYS A 200 4.83 -1.82 20.05
N PHE A 201 3.97 -2.18 19.09
CA PHE A 201 4.18 -3.38 18.26
C PHE A 201 5.53 -3.33 17.54
N TRP A 202 5.82 -2.24 16.84
CA TRP A 202 7.02 -2.14 16.01
C TRP A 202 8.30 -2.14 16.84
N THR A 203 8.33 -1.49 18.01
CA THR A 203 9.51 -1.45 18.89
C THR A 203 9.74 -2.77 19.64
N GLU A 204 8.70 -3.56 19.85
CA GLU A 204 8.82 -4.90 20.44
C GLU A 204 9.31 -5.95 19.44
N VAL A 205 8.90 -5.84 18.14
CA VAL A 205 9.24 -6.86 17.14
C VAL A 205 10.50 -6.54 16.33
N ILE A 206 10.90 -5.26 16.23
CA ILE A 206 12.12 -4.85 15.51
C ILE A 206 12.91 -3.85 16.35
N ASN A 207 14.13 -4.22 16.67
CA ASN A 207 15.07 -3.30 17.33
C ASN A 207 15.91 -2.54 16.27
N PHE A 208 15.32 -1.52 15.64
CA PHE A 208 16.00 -0.69 14.64
C PHE A 208 17.25 0.02 15.20
N LYS A 209 17.20 0.47 16.46
CA LYS A 209 18.37 1.09 17.13
C LYS A 209 19.53 0.12 17.21
N LYS A 210 19.26 -1.16 17.49
CA LYS A 210 20.30 -2.19 17.54
C LYS A 210 21.00 -2.40 16.22
N LEU A 211 20.27 -2.28 15.10
CA LEU A 211 20.86 -2.36 13.77
C LEU A 211 21.85 -1.21 13.53
N ALA A 212 21.51 0.01 13.97
CA ALA A 212 22.40 1.18 13.87
C ALA A 212 23.64 1.05 14.79
N GLU A 213 23.45 0.64 16.05
CA GLU A 213 24.53 0.35 16.98
C GLU A 213 25.54 -0.68 16.44
N MET A 214 25.03 -1.72 15.76
CA MET A 214 25.83 -2.74 15.11
C MET A 214 26.43 -2.29 13.76
N LYS A 215 26.14 -1.07 13.31
CA LYS A 215 26.55 -0.50 12.02
C LYS A 215 26.08 -1.31 10.80
N LEU A 216 24.94 -2.00 10.93
CA LEU A 216 24.29 -2.68 9.81
C LEU A 216 23.44 -1.73 8.98
N ILE A 217 23.02 -0.62 9.58
CA ILE A 217 22.42 0.56 8.96
C ILE A 217 23.10 1.81 9.56
N SER A 218 22.97 2.96 8.91
CA SER A 218 23.45 4.22 9.45
C SER A 218 22.47 4.80 10.50
N GLU A 219 22.92 5.77 11.32
CA GLU A 219 22.01 6.47 12.24
C GLU A 219 20.99 7.32 11.49
N GLU A 220 21.36 7.85 10.32
CA GLU A 220 20.49 8.60 9.43
C GLU A 220 19.34 7.74 8.89
N ASP A 221 19.53 6.42 8.74
CA ASP A 221 18.49 5.49 8.29
C ASP A 221 17.34 5.38 9.29
N LEU A 222 17.57 5.68 10.57
CA LEU A 222 16.51 5.76 11.59
C LEU A 222 15.53 6.90 11.32
N HIS A 223 15.88 7.86 10.48
CA HIS A 223 15.01 8.97 10.07
C HIS A 223 14.25 8.71 8.75
N LEU A 224 14.36 7.51 8.19
CA LEU A 224 13.58 7.12 7.01
C LEU A 224 12.11 6.90 7.31
N PHE A 225 11.77 6.59 8.55
CA PHE A 225 10.41 6.30 8.98
C PHE A 225 10.04 7.10 10.25
N GLY A 226 8.75 7.14 10.54
CA GLY A 226 8.20 7.70 11.78
C GLY A 226 7.25 6.72 12.43
N PHE A 227 6.72 7.10 13.59
CA PHE A 227 5.73 6.34 14.36
C PHE A 227 4.48 7.18 14.61
N ALA A 228 3.32 6.52 14.72
CA ALA A 228 2.09 7.11 15.21
C ALA A 228 1.24 6.05 15.92
N ASP A 229 0.41 6.51 16.85
CA ASP A 229 -0.49 5.69 17.65
C ASP A 229 -1.96 6.15 17.55
N SER A 230 -2.23 7.14 16.69
CA SER A 230 -3.60 7.57 16.39
C SER A 230 -3.77 7.93 14.89
N PRO A 231 -4.99 7.77 14.31
CA PRO A 231 -5.27 8.13 12.92
C PRO A 231 -5.00 9.61 12.62
N VAL A 232 -5.23 10.49 13.60
CA VAL A 232 -4.99 11.94 13.45
C VAL A 232 -3.50 12.26 13.40
N GLU A 233 -2.68 11.62 14.23
CA GLU A 233 -1.21 11.75 14.15
C GLU A 233 -0.68 11.25 12.82
N ALA A 234 -1.18 10.09 12.36
CA ALA A 234 -0.81 9.55 11.08
C ALA A 234 -1.18 10.52 9.94
N LEU A 235 -2.38 11.10 9.94
CA LEU A 235 -2.78 12.10 8.96
C LEU A 235 -1.83 13.30 8.94
N ARG A 236 -1.52 13.88 10.12
CA ARG A 236 -0.61 15.03 10.24
C ARG A 236 0.77 14.71 9.68
N PHE A 237 1.32 13.53 9.99
CA PHE A 237 2.60 13.09 9.47
C PHE A 237 2.65 13.11 7.94
N PHE A 238 1.61 12.63 7.26
CA PHE A 238 1.53 12.67 5.80
C PHE A 238 1.30 14.09 5.27
N GLN A 239 0.44 14.87 5.91
CA GLN A 239 0.16 16.25 5.51
C GLN A 239 1.40 17.13 5.54
N GLU A 240 2.23 17.00 6.57
CA GLU A 240 3.47 17.76 6.69
C GLU A 240 4.48 17.39 5.61
N LYS A 241 4.72 16.08 5.42
CA LYS A 241 5.76 15.58 4.52
C LYS A 241 5.37 15.68 3.04
N ILE A 242 4.13 15.39 2.67
CA ILE A 242 3.68 15.45 1.28
C ILE A 242 3.59 16.91 0.80
N ARG A 243 3.13 17.85 1.62
CA ARG A 243 3.11 19.28 1.26
C ARG A 243 4.52 19.85 1.05
N PHE A 244 5.45 19.48 1.91
CA PHE A 244 6.84 19.91 1.77
C PHE A 244 7.45 19.48 0.42
N GLU A 245 7.18 18.25 -0.03
CA GLU A 245 7.64 17.78 -1.34
C GLU A 245 6.98 18.53 -2.52
N LEU A 246 5.72 18.92 -2.42
CA LEU A 246 5.03 19.70 -3.45
C LEU A 246 5.62 21.09 -3.63
N THR A 247 6.03 21.73 -2.55
CA THR A 247 6.64 23.07 -2.58
C THR A 247 8.08 23.08 -3.10
N HIS A 248 8.82 21.96 -2.94
CA HIS A 248 10.21 21.86 -3.41
C HIS A 248 10.34 21.38 -4.86
N SER A 249 9.34 20.68 -5.43
CA SER A 249 9.38 20.20 -6.81
C SER A 249 9.12 21.30 -7.84
N GLU A 250 8.60 22.46 -7.45
CA GLU A 250 8.45 23.61 -8.33
C GLU A 250 9.77 24.39 -8.57
N GLY A 251 10.81 24.12 -7.74
CA GLY A 251 12.11 24.82 -7.82
C GLY A 251 13.19 24.13 -8.65
N THR A 252 12.99 22.91 -9.17
CA THR A 252 14.00 22.15 -9.93
C THR A 252 13.49 21.75 -11.32
N LYS A 253 13.06 22.76 -12.12
CA LYS A 253 13.05 22.65 -13.58
C LYS A 253 14.25 23.45 -14.09
N THR A 254 15.39 22.80 -14.16
CA THR A 254 16.50 23.18 -15.06
C THR A 254 16.92 21.94 -15.83
#